data_7e23a68276464a81989daeb804d19bb1
#
_entry.id   7e23a68276464a81989daeb804d19bb1
#
_cell.length_a   1.000
_cell.length_b   1.000
_cell.length_c   1.000
_cell.angle_alpha   90.00
_cell.angle_beta   90.00
_cell.angle_gamma   90.00
#
_symmetry.space_group_name_H-M   'P 1'
#
loop_
_entity.id
_entity.type
_entity.pdbx_description
1 polymer ?
#
loop_
_entity_poly.entity_id
_entity_poly.type
_entity_poly.pdbx_seq_one_letter_code
_entity_poly.pdbx_strand_id
1 'polypeptide(L)'
;MSFAETLTYDIELDGNSMRCAQPIKIKKNLKPHQLACLYKAIYMENVGTITYKNRDAMIKISTNIGIIGDIVGYGKTLTALSIIAHNPLENIHINSAKVHSFHSNRAYNYFTAETVNLNLPNLDKMINSTLIIVPRGPVYVQWEKTLKESTDLKYIAIEDLNFIKKNMPLINTPDRAHDIIDYFNQFDVVLIKNTTLDRLLEYYNYSDSNGKYLIYNWRRIMIDECHDIINKIEIFNYMFIWLISGTYFNMCHKISSSSYSQYYNIKDILREDYINYILVKCNKDFVKESFKIPPIIEHYHLCKMSKYLKVIKKYINSAILDKINANDISGAIKDLGGKNETEEGMAALICADMNKNLSNKHREREYIASLDIVEENKVNRLKTIDNEIASIEGKIKDLTERITEINNKICSICLDNVTQPIILECTHIFCGGCLFQFLNANTLGTITKKCPDCRAEIKSTENLTAIVSIKDAKAITNDIVKDDNKSLIGKGILNKEDTLLEILKNKPDGKFIVFSRVDVFTNIIKILVSNGITFAELKGNTSHMMNVLKDFKNGIINVILLTTQYAGYGIDINYATDVIIFHSMAVDKQQAIGRAQRVGRTNNLIVHNLCFEHELEEYNNNQAVVI
;
A
#
# COMPACT_ATOMS: atom_id res chain seq x y z
N MET A 1 -9.72 29.21 26.82
CA MET A 1 -9.42 28.18 27.84
C MET A 1 -8.01 28.41 28.35
N SER A 2 -7.80 28.60 29.65
CA SER A 2 -6.45 28.56 30.23
C SER A 2 -6.10 27.08 30.42
N PHE A 3 -5.07 26.60 29.70
CA PHE A 3 -4.56 25.24 29.88
C PHE A 3 -3.55 25.24 31.04
N ALA A 4 -3.66 24.26 31.94
CA ALA A 4 -2.63 24.05 32.95
C ALA A 4 -1.33 23.61 32.27
N GLU A 5 -0.19 24.23 32.63
CA GLU A 5 1.12 24.00 31.99
C GLU A 5 1.68 22.56 32.12
N THR A 6 0.97 21.66 32.81
CA THR A 6 1.47 20.32 33.18
C THR A 6 0.50 19.20 32.94
N LEU A 7 -0.29 19.23 31.85
CA LEU A 7 -1.09 18.08 31.48
C LEU A 7 -0.20 16.95 30.95
N THR A 8 -0.28 15.80 31.60
CA THR A 8 0.34 14.55 31.13
C THR A 8 -0.66 13.76 30.30
N TYR A 9 -0.22 13.28 29.14
CA TYR A 9 -1.04 12.50 28.23
C TYR A 9 -0.55 11.06 28.14
N ASP A 10 -1.48 10.14 27.95
CA ASP A 10 -1.20 8.83 27.38
C ASP A 10 -1.07 8.92 25.85
N ILE A 11 -0.38 7.97 25.23
CA ILE A 11 -0.17 7.97 23.78
C ILE A 11 -1.52 7.90 23.06
N GLU A 12 -2.41 7.02 23.50
CA GLU A 12 -3.78 6.92 22.97
C GLU A 12 -4.80 7.49 23.99
N LEU A 13 -5.77 8.22 23.46
CA LEU A 13 -6.88 8.77 24.26
C LEU A 13 -7.93 7.69 24.55
N ASP A 14 -8.58 7.79 25.68
CA ASP A 14 -9.60 6.86 26.17
C ASP A 14 -10.88 7.56 26.67
N GLY A 15 -11.77 6.77 27.28
CA GLY A 15 -13.03 7.27 27.84
C GLY A 15 -12.86 8.30 28.97
N ASN A 16 -11.70 8.33 29.66
CA ASN A 16 -11.39 9.24 30.76
C ASN A 16 -10.69 10.52 30.27
N SER A 17 -10.26 10.57 29.01
CA SER A 17 -9.55 11.70 28.44
C SER A 17 -10.42 12.97 28.43
N MET A 18 -9.78 14.12 28.67
CA MET A 18 -10.45 15.43 28.64
C MET A 18 -11.09 15.72 27.29
N ARG A 19 -12.22 16.43 27.29
CA ARG A 19 -13.02 16.73 26.10
C ARG A 19 -13.29 18.21 25.97
N CYS A 20 -13.30 18.72 24.74
CA CYS A 20 -13.81 20.05 24.45
C CYS A 20 -15.34 20.08 24.45
N ALA A 21 -15.91 21.29 24.63
CA ALA A 21 -17.29 21.55 24.28
C ALA A 21 -17.48 21.48 22.76
N GLN A 22 -18.70 21.21 22.30
CA GLN A 22 -19.10 21.23 20.90
C GLN A 22 -18.81 22.61 20.28
N PRO A 23 -17.99 22.68 19.18
CA PRO A 23 -17.77 23.94 18.48
C PRO A 23 -19.05 24.47 17.82
N ILE A 24 -19.35 25.75 17.98
CA ILE A 24 -20.58 26.37 17.47
C ILE A 24 -20.69 26.26 15.94
N LYS A 25 -19.59 26.46 15.21
CA LYS A 25 -19.56 26.37 13.73
C LYS A 25 -19.66 24.93 13.20
N ILE A 26 -19.80 23.90 14.04
CA ILE A 26 -19.97 22.50 13.63
C ILE A 26 -21.43 22.08 13.86
N LYS A 27 -22.17 21.84 12.79
CA LYS A 27 -23.60 21.49 12.80
C LYS A 27 -23.87 20.07 13.29
N LYS A 28 -22.97 19.13 12.98
CA LYS A 28 -23.11 17.72 13.40
C LYS A 28 -22.57 17.53 14.81
N ASN A 29 -23.32 16.80 15.64
CA ASN A 29 -22.87 16.43 16.98
C ASN A 29 -21.60 15.57 16.91
N LEU A 30 -20.52 16.08 17.47
CA LEU A 30 -19.28 15.37 17.63
C LEU A 30 -19.42 14.23 18.63
N LYS A 31 -18.78 13.13 18.35
CA LYS A 31 -18.74 11.97 19.23
C LYS A 31 -17.73 12.17 20.36
N PRO A 32 -17.86 11.45 21.50
CA PRO A 32 -16.95 11.60 22.63
C PRO A 32 -15.47 11.51 22.29
N HIS A 33 -15.07 10.55 21.44
CA HIS A 33 -13.68 10.40 20.98
C HIS A 33 -13.22 11.60 20.14
N GLN A 34 -14.07 12.17 19.28
CA GLN A 34 -13.76 13.37 18.49
C GLN A 34 -13.54 14.59 19.38
N LEU A 35 -14.35 14.75 20.45
CA LEU A 35 -14.18 15.83 21.43
C LEU A 35 -12.89 15.67 22.25
N ALA A 36 -12.47 14.43 22.53
CA ALA A 36 -11.18 14.15 23.18
C ALA A 36 -10.00 14.45 22.25
N CYS A 37 -10.07 14.00 20.98
CA CYS A 37 -9.08 14.36 19.95
C CYS A 37 -8.99 15.88 19.77
N LEU A 38 -10.12 16.57 19.74
CA LEU A 38 -10.19 18.02 19.61
C LEU A 38 -9.48 18.71 20.79
N TYR A 39 -9.71 18.25 22.03
CA TYR A 39 -9.07 18.82 23.21
C TYR A 39 -7.54 18.70 23.13
N LYS A 40 -7.00 17.51 22.83
CA LYS A 40 -5.57 17.27 22.68
C LYS A 40 -4.97 18.10 21.53
N ALA A 41 -5.68 18.18 20.40
CA ALA A 41 -5.21 18.95 19.24
C ALA A 41 -5.11 20.44 19.54
N ILE A 42 -6.11 21.01 20.21
CA ILE A 42 -6.10 22.44 20.63
C ILE A 42 -4.99 22.68 21.65
N TYR A 43 -4.81 21.76 22.60
CA TYR A 43 -3.70 21.85 23.54
C TYR A 43 -2.35 21.90 22.83
N MET A 44 -2.14 21.04 21.80
CA MET A 44 -0.92 21.03 20.99
C MET A 44 -0.71 22.37 20.27
N GLU A 45 -1.74 22.94 19.66
CA GLU A 45 -1.63 24.21 18.97
C GLU A 45 -1.35 25.39 19.92
N ASN A 46 -1.99 25.43 21.10
CA ASN A 46 -1.94 26.57 21.98
C ASN A 46 -0.74 26.56 22.93
N VAL A 47 -0.28 25.37 23.33
CA VAL A 47 0.85 25.21 24.24
C VAL A 47 2.14 24.89 23.51
N GLY A 48 2.06 24.24 22.36
CA GLY A 48 3.20 23.83 21.55
C GLY A 48 4.10 22.77 22.18
N THR A 49 3.76 22.30 23.38
CA THR A 49 4.55 21.31 24.13
C THR A 49 3.64 20.31 24.80
N ILE A 50 3.93 19.02 24.65
CA ILE A 50 3.18 17.92 25.25
C ILE A 50 4.10 17.14 26.18
N THR A 51 3.57 16.74 27.33
CA THR A 51 4.28 15.87 28.28
C THR A 51 3.59 14.52 28.38
N TYR A 52 4.36 13.45 28.23
CA TYR A 52 3.92 12.07 28.38
C TYR A 52 4.57 11.43 29.58
N LYS A 53 3.84 10.57 30.27
CA LYS A 53 4.37 9.71 31.31
C LYS A 53 4.58 8.32 30.73
N ASN A 54 5.82 7.83 30.73
CA ASN A 54 6.16 6.50 30.29
C ASN A 54 6.87 5.76 31.42
N ARG A 55 6.13 4.95 32.18
CA ARG A 55 6.59 4.27 33.41
C ARG A 55 7.23 5.28 34.38
N ASP A 56 8.56 5.25 34.52
CA ASP A 56 9.33 6.11 35.41
C ASP A 56 9.96 7.32 34.71
N ALA A 57 9.65 7.53 33.42
CA ALA A 57 10.21 8.62 32.63
C ALA A 57 9.14 9.63 32.21
N MET A 58 9.51 10.91 32.21
CA MET A 58 8.72 12.00 31.64
C MET A 58 9.29 12.37 30.27
N ILE A 59 8.44 12.33 29.23
CA ILE A 59 8.82 12.68 27.86
C ILE A 59 8.14 13.98 27.49
N LYS A 60 8.92 15.02 27.24
CA LYS A 60 8.45 16.34 26.83
C LYS A 60 8.75 16.58 25.36
N ILE A 61 7.72 16.82 24.56
CA ILE A 61 7.82 17.06 23.12
C ILE A 61 7.30 18.46 22.81
N SER A 62 8.16 19.30 22.26
CA SER A 62 7.76 20.59 21.69
C SER A 62 7.65 20.46 20.18
N THR A 63 6.49 20.75 19.61
CA THR A 63 6.23 20.49 18.19
C THR A 63 5.21 21.47 17.61
N ASN A 64 5.39 21.81 16.34
CA ASN A 64 4.42 22.47 15.47
C ASN A 64 3.83 21.52 14.41
N ILE A 65 3.99 20.21 14.62
CA ILE A 65 3.47 19.16 13.75
C ILE A 65 2.62 18.21 14.59
N GLY A 66 1.42 17.91 14.11
CA GLY A 66 0.53 16.92 14.72
C GLY A 66 -0.01 15.93 13.69
N ILE A 67 -0.37 14.74 14.14
CA ILE A 67 -0.98 13.71 13.32
C ILE A 67 -2.36 13.38 13.86
N ILE A 68 -3.40 13.45 13.00
CA ILE A 68 -4.74 12.94 13.32
C ILE A 68 -4.81 11.51 12.77
N GLY A 69 -4.65 10.53 13.68
CA GLY A 69 -4.39 9.12 13.34
C GLY A 69 -5.50 8.14 13.71
N ASP A 70 -6.73 8.58 13.95
CA ASP A 70 -7.85 7.70 14.24
C ASP A 70 -8.14 6.72 13.10
N ILE A 71 -8.80 5.62 13.44
CA ILE A 71 -9.16 4.55 12.50
C ILE A 71 -9.90 5.11 11.28
N VAL A 72 -9.69 4.49 10.13
CA VAL A 72 -10.38 4.86 8.88
C VAL A 72 -11.90 4.68 9.05
N GLY A 73 -12.68 5.67 8.58
CA GLY A 73 -14.15 5.62 8.64
C GLY A 73 -14.79 6.26 9.88
N TYR A 74 -14.00 6.68 10.86
CA TYR A 74 -14.51 7.20 12.14
C TYR A 74 -14.51 8.74 12.27
N GLY A 75 -14.52 9.45 11.14
CA GLY A 75 -14.83 10.88 11.09
C GLY A 75 -13.66 11.83 11.28
N LYS A 76 -12.42 11.44 10.93
CA LYS A 76 -11.22 12.31 10.97
C LYS A 76 -11.42 13.68 10.31
N THR A 77 -12.09 13.73 9.15
CA THR A 77 -12.42 14.98 8.44
C THR A 77 -13.20 15.93 9.32
N LEU A 78 -14.21 15.43 10.04
CA LEU A 78 -15.01 16.27 10.94
C LEU A 78 -14.21 16.72 12.17
N THR A 79 -13.34 15.86 12.72
CA THR A 79 -12.40 16.21 13.78
C THR A 79 -11.46 17.34 13.34
N ALA A 80 -10.87 17.24 12.14
CA ALA A 80 -9.99 18.27 11.58
C ALA A 80 -10.72 19.61 11.39
N LEU A 81 -11.94 19.61 10.83
CA LEU A 81 -12.76 20.81 10.68
C LEU A 81 -13.15 21.40 12.04
N SER A 82 -13.29 20.55 13.06
CA SER A 82 -13.61 20.99 14.43
C SER A 82 -12.44 21.74 15.08
N ILE A 83 -11.19 21.39 14.76
CA ILE A 83 -10.02 22.16 15.22
C ILE A 83 -10.09 23.58 14.65
N ILE A 84 -10.41 23.73 13.37
CA ILE A 84 -10.53 25.04 12.73
C ILE A 84 -11.66 25.86 13.37
N ALA A 85 -12.80 25.21 13.61
CA ALA A 85 -13.99 25.87 14.16
C ALA A 85 -13.85 26.29 15.63
N HIS A 86 -12.99 25.62 16.40
CA HIS A 86 -12.84 25.83 17.82
C HIS A 86 -11.64 26.71 18.18
N ASN A 87 -10.52 26.56 17.46
CA ASN A 87 -9.28 27.24 17.80
C ASN A 87 -8.94 28.34 16.77
N PRO A 88 -9.16 29.63 17.11
CA PRO A 88 -8.71 30.73 16.26
C PRO A 88 -7.19 30.66 16.02
N LEU A 89 -6.78 31.05 14.83
CA LEU A 89 -5.36 31.00 14.42
C LEU A 89 -4.45 31.86 15.29
N GLU A 90 -5.00 32.89 15.94
CA GLU A 90 -4.30 33.78 16.87
C GLU A 90 -3.83 33.07 18.15
N ASN A 91 -4.50 31.97 18.53
CA ASN A 91 -4.15 31.18 19.71
C ASN A 91 -3.04 30.16 19.44
N ILE A 92 -2.62 29.97 18.19
CA ILE A 92 -1.55 29.03 17.88
C ILE A 92 -0.25 29.57 18.46
N HIS A 93 0.35 28.81 19.37
CA HIS A 93 1.62 29.19 20.01
C HIS A 93 2.77 29.12 19.02
N ILE A 94 3.56 30.20 18.98
CA ILE A 94 4.78 30.25 18.20
C ILE A 94 5.92 29.79 19.10
N ASN A 95 6.41 28.59 18.91
CA ASN A 95 7.70 28.23 19.49
C ASN A 95 8.80 28.95 18.73
N SER A 96 9.30 30.02 19.33
CA SER A 96 10.42 30.79 18.80
C SER A 96 11.69 30.01 18.98
N ALA A 97 12.05 29.17 18.14
CA ALA A 97 13.42 28.71 17.99
C ALA A 97 13.66 27.25 17.71
N LYS A 98 14.37 26.87 17.12
CA LYS A 98 15.73 26.39 16.74
C LYS A 98 15.82 24.87 16.90
N VAL A 99 16.13 24.27 15.76
CA VAL A 99 16.91 23.03 15.66
C VAL A 99 16.45 21.86 16.53
N HIS A 100 16.19 20.76 15.84
CA HIS A 100 16.04 19.43 16.46
C HIS A 100 17.18 19.14 17.42
N SER A 101 16.94 19.26 18.70
CA SER A 101 17.87 18.80 19.71
C SER A 101 17.21 17.69 20.51
N PHE A 102 17.82 16.51 20.46
CA PHE A 102 17.44 15.40 21.33
C PHE A 102 18.34 15.47 22.58
N HIS A 103 17.77 15.87 23.69
CA HIS A 103 18.47 15.84 24.97
C HIS A 103 17.91 14.71 25.82
N SER A 104 18.72 13.69 26.12
CA SER A 104 18.39 12.70 27.14
C SER A 104 19.23 13.00 28.39
N ASN A 105 18.58 13.29 29.49
CA ASN A 105 19.26 13.33 30.79
C ASN A 105 18.93 12.06 31.56
N ARG A 106 19.86 11.09 31.53
CA ARG A 106 19.69 9.78 32.18
C ARG A 106 19.53 9.89 33.70
N ALA A 107 20.05 10.95 34.31
CA ALA A 107 19.95 11.13 35.77
C ALA A 107 18.53 11.46 36.24
N TYR A 108 17.70 12.04 35.36
CA TYR A 108 16.32 12.46 35.71
C TYR A 108 15.25 11.72 34.89
N ASN A 109 15.60 10.66 34.14
CA ASN A 109 14.67 9.97 33.25
C ASN A 109 13.84 10.92 32.37
N TYR A 110 14.48 11.95 31.85
CA TYR A 110 13.84 13.02 31.09
C TYR A 110 14.32 13.00 29.64
N PHE A 111 13.38 13.08 28.71
CA PHE A 111 13.64 13.16 27.29
C PHE A 111 12.92 14.38 26.69
N THR A 112 13.61 15.20 25.94
CA THR A 112 13.03 16.33 25.22
C THR A 112 13.33 16.22 23.74
N ALA A 113 12.30 16.32 22.90
CA ALA A 113 12.44 16.50 21.46
C ALA A 113 11.78 17.82 21.06
N GLU A 114 12.49 18.65 20.32
CA GLU A 114 11.97 19.92 19.81
C GLU A 114 11.97 19.90 18.28
N THR A 115 10.85 20.29 17.69
CA THR A 115 10.71 20.44 16.25
C THR A 115 10.39 21.87 15.93
N VAL A 116 11.25 22.52 15.17
CA VAL A 116 11.09 23.93 14.87
C VAL A 116 11.24 24.21 13.39
N ASN A 117 10.35 25.01 12.86
CA ASN A 117 10.49 25.59 11.53
C ASN A 117 11.41 26.83 11.64
N LEU A 118 12.60 26.75 11.05
CA LEU A 118 13.66 27.78 11.15
C LEU A 118 13.31 29.10 10.48
N ASN A 119 12.32 29.15 9.62
CA ASN A 119 11.97 30.30 8.79
C ASN A 119 10.54 30.78 9.05
N LEU A 120 10.18 31.05 10.32
CA LEU A 120 8.91 31.73 10.57
C LEU A 120 8.94 33.10 9.88
N PRO A 121 8.09 33.33 8.87
CA PRO A 121 7.97 34.65 8.27
C PRO A 121 7.40 35.63 9.28
N ASN A 122 7.57 36.91 9.00
CA ASN A 122 6.86 37.95 9.77
C ASN A 122 5.35 37.61 9.82
N LEU A 123 4.76 37.59 11.00
CA LEU A 123 3.35 37.26 11.24
C LEU A 123 2.38 38.06 10.36
N ASP A 124 2.73 39.32 10.08
CA ASP A 124 1.94 40.22 9.22
C ASP A 124 1.90 39.77 7.74
N LYS A 125 2.85 38.88 7.34
CA LYS A 125 2.94 38.31 5.99
C LYS A 125 2.36 36.90 5.89
N MET A 126 1.71 36.38 6.94
CA MET A 126 1.10 35.06 6.92
C MET A 126 -0.39 35.12 6.52
N ILE A 127 -0.81 34.15 5.74
CA ILE A 127 -2.21 33.95 5.41
C ILE A 127 -2.93 33.40 6.64
N ASN A 128 -3.92 34.17 7.13
CA ASN A 128 -4.75 33.83 8.29
C ASN A 128 -5.95 32.96 7.91
N SER A 129 -5.69 31.89 7.17
CA SER A 129 -6.64 30.89 6.75
C SER A 129 -6.00 29.52 6.93
N THR A 130 -6.80 28.48 7.02
CA THR A 130 -6.29 27.10 7.04
C THR A 130 -6.24 26.54 5.62
N LEU A 131 -5.04 26.20 5.14
CA LEU A 131 -4.87 25.49 3.87
C LEU A 131 -5.13 24.00 4.09
N ILE A 132 -6.12 23.43 3.41
CA ILE A 132 -6.42 22.00 3.43
C ILE A 132 -6.06 21.40 2.07
N ILE A 133 -5.08 20.50 2.05
CA ILE A 133 -4.61 19.80 0.86
C ILE A 133 -5.13 18.37 0.91
N VAL A 134 -5.85 17.95 -0.12
CA VAL A 134 -6.46 16.63 -0.20
C VAL A 134 -6.13 15.92 -1.52
N PRO A 135 -6.17 14.58 -1.56
CA PRO A 135 -6.06 13.85 -2.81
C PRO A 135 -7.13 14.26 -3.83
N ARG A 136 -6.78 14.18 -5.11
CA ARG A 136 -7.76 14.37 -6.19
C ARG A 136 -8.85 13.28 -6.13
N GLY A 137 -10.00 13.57 -6.74
CA GLY A 137 -11.07 12.60 -6.91
C GLY A 137 -12.15 12.68 -5.84
N PRO A 138 -12.76 11.56 -5.45
CA PRO A 138 -13.92 11.54 -4.54
C PRO A 138 -13.64 12.13 -3.16
N VAL A 139 -12.39 12.09 -2.69
CA VAL A 139 -12.01 12.68 -1.37
C VAL A 139 -12.23 14.18 -1.36
N TYR A 140 -11.80 14.87 -2.43
CA TYR A 140 -12.00 16.33 -2.54
C TYR A 140 -13.50 16.68 -2.48
N VAL A 141 -14.33 15.94 -3.23
CA VAL A 141 -15.80 16.13 -3.22
C VAL A 141 -16.39 15.85 -1.84
N GLN A 142 -15.88 14.84 -1.13
CA GLN A 142 -16.32 14.51 0.22
C GLN A 142 -15.96 15.60 1.23
N TRP A 143 -14.75 16.18 1.15
CA TRP A 143 -14.33 17.29 1.99
C TRP A 143 -15.19 18.52 1.75
N GLU A 144 -15.40 18.91 0.49
CA GLU A 144 -16.26 20.03 0.12
C GLU A 144 -17.71 19.83 0.61
N LYS A 145 -18.26 18.64 0.39
CA LYS A 145 -19.59 18.27 0.89
C LYS A 145 -19.66 18.37 2.41
N THR A 146 -18.62 17.91 3.13
CA THR A 146 -18.60 17.98 4.61
C THR A 146 -18.52 19.42 5.09
N LEU A 147 -17.72 20.28 4.46
CA LEU A 147 -17.66 21.72 4.73
C LEU A 147 -19.05 22.36 4.58
N LYS A 148 -19.69 22.12 3.45
CA LYS A 148 -20.99 22.70 3.10
C LYS A 148 -22.13 22.22 4.02
N GLU A 149 -22.22 20.92 4.27
CA GLU A 149 -23.36 20.32 4.99
C GLU A 149 -23.18 20.29 6.49
N SER A 150 -21.93 20.24 6.99
CA SER A 150 -21.66 19.95 8.40
C SER A 150 -21.04 21.11 9.18
N THR A 151 -20.73 22.24 8.50
CA THR A 151 -20.10 23.39 9.15
C THR A 151 -20.69 24.72 8.70
N ASP A 152 -20.43 25.79 9.46
CA ASP A 152 -20.65 27.18 9.10
C ASP A 152 -19.31 27.92 8.84
N LEU A 153 -18.26 27.18 8.51
CA LEU A 153 -16.97 27.75 8.13
C LEU A 153 -17.06 28.38 6.74
N LYS A 154 -16.52 29.59 6.60
CA LYS A 154 -16.36 30.22 5.29
C LYS A 154 -15.21 29.54 4.56
N TYR A 155 -15.46 29.03 3.35
CA TYR A 155 -14.42 28.33 2.60
C TYR A 155 -14.40 28.69 1.14
N ILE A 156 -13.24 28.51 0.53
CA ILE A 156 -13.04 28.51 -0.93
C ILE A 156 -12.51 27.14 -1.34
N ALA A 157 -13.10 26.55 -2.38
CA ALA A 157 -12.70 25.25 -2.92
C ALA A 157 -12.07 25.46 -4.29
N ILE A 158 -10.75 25.23 -4.38
CA ILE A 158 -9.96 25.46 -5.61
C ILE A 158 -9.89 24.15 -6.40
N GLU A 159 -10.65 24.09 -7.50
CA GLU A 159 -10.78 22.87 -8.28
C GLU A 159 -9.66 22.69 -9.31
N ASP A 160 -9.34 23.74 -10.06
CA ASP A 160 -8.39 23.70 -11.18
C ASP A 160 -7.79 25.08 -11.49
N LEU A 161 -6.91 25.14 -12.50
CA LEU A 161 -6.29 26.37 -12.96
C LEU A 161 -7.30 27.38 -13.53
N ASN A 162 -8.39 26.92 -14.14
CA ASN A 162 -9.40 27.81 -14.69
C ASN A 162 -10.15 28.54 -13.57
N PHE A 163 -10.42 27.83 -12.46
CA PHE A 163 -10.97 28.44 -11.26
C PHE A 163 -10.06 29.55 -10.74
N ILE A 164 -8.73 29.28 -10.63
CA ILE A 164 -7.74 30.26 -10.17
C ILE A 164 -7.78 31.49 -11.06
N LYS A 165 -7.66 31.33 -12.38
CA LYS A 165 -7.64 32.43 -13.34
C LYS A 165 -8.90 33.29 -13.36
N LYS A 166 -10.06 32.67 -13.09
CA LYS A 166 -11.36 33.34 -13.18
C LYS A 166 -11.77 34.04 -11.88
N ASN A 167 -11.43 33.46 -10.74
CA ASN A 167 -12.02 33.85 -9.46
C ASN A 167 -11.01 34.46 -8.48
N MET A 168 -9.72 34.38 -8.76
CA MET A 168 -8.68 34.85 -7.84
C MET A 168 -8.01 36.13 -8.37
N PRO A 169 -7.49 37.01 -7.50
CA PRO A 169 -6.89 38.26 -7.92
C PRO A 169 -5.67 38.05 -8.82
N LEU A 170 -5.59 38.85 -9.86
CA LEU A 170 -4.41 38.91 -10.72
C LEU A 170 -3.33 39.78 -10.05
N ILE A 171 -2.17 39.17 -9.81
CA ILE A 171 -1.01 39.88 -9.27
C ILE A 171 -0.11 40.24 -10.46
N ASN A 172 -0.25 41.47 -10.96
CA ASN A 172 0.55 41.95 -12.09
C ASN A 172 1.80 42.73 -11.68
N THR A 173 1.92 43.08 -10.41
CA THR A 173 3.05 43.85 -9.84
C THR A 173 3.41 43.36 -8.45
N PRO A 174 4.66 43.49 -8.02
CA PRO A 174 5.10 43.12 -6.63
C PRO A 174 4.29 43.84 -5.55
N ASP A 175 3.86 45.05 -5.78
CA ASP A 175 3.08 45.87 -4.82
C ASP A 175 1.70 45.27 -4.51
N ARG A 176 1.16 44.44 -5.42
CA ARG A 176 -0.11 43.74 -5.24
C ARG A 176 0.05 42.32 -4.65
N ALA A 177 1.25 41.95 -4.29
CA ALA A 177 1.45 40.63 -3.71
C ALA A 177 0.68 40.42 -2.40
N HIS A 178 0.39 41.49 -1.66
CA HIS A 178 -0.44 41.46 -0.46
C HIS A 178 -1.93 41.20 -0.77
N ASP A 179 -2.41 41.53 -1.98
CA ASP A 179 -3.81 41.31 -2.36
C ASP A 179 -4.20 39.82 -2.25
N ILE A 180 -3.25 38.89 -2.42
CA ILE A 180 -3.51 37.46 -2.27
C ILE A 180 -3.69 37.05 -0.79
N ILE A 181 -2.95 37.67 0.12
CA ILE A 181 -3.10 37.45 1.56
C ILE A 181 -4.48 37.93 2.00
N ASP A 182 -4.87 39.13 1.61
CA ASP A 182 -6.16 39.72 1.93
C ASP A 182 -7.30 38.92 1.32
N TYR A 183 -7.10 38.38 0.11
CA TYR A 183 -8.07 37.51 -0.54
C TYR A 183 -8.32 36.22 0.26
N PHE A 184 -7.26 35.51 0.63
CA PHE A 184 -7.41 34.28 1.40
C PHE A 184 -7.88 34.51 2.83
N ASN A 185 -7.53 35.65 3.44
CA ASN A 185 -7.96 36.00 4.79
C ASN A 185 -9.47 36.21 4.94
N GLN A 186 -10.21 36.28 3.82
CA GLN A 186 -11.69 36.32 3.83
C GLN A 186 -12.33 34.97 4.20
N PHE A 187 -11.55 33.88 4.16
CA PHE A 187 -12.01 32.52 4.37
C PHE A 187 -11.41 31.90 5.64
N ASP A 188 -12.18 31.04 6.33
CA ASP A 188 -11.66 30.18 7.41
C ASP A 188 -10.81 29.04 6.80
N VAL A 189 -11.18 28.55 5.57
CA VAL A 189 -10.61 27.38 4.92
C VAL A 189 -10.35 27.63 3.42
N VAL A 190 -9.17 27.24 2.98
CA VAL A 190 -8.81 27.11 1.55
C VAL A 190 -8.63 25.62 1.25
N LEU A 191 -9.57 25.01 0.53
CA LEU A 191 -9.53 23.61 0.13
C LEU A 191 -8.93 23.47 -1.27
N ILE A 192 -7.89 22.63 -1.42
CA ILE A 192 -7.22 22.42 -2.71
C ILE A 192 -6.86 20.95 -2.92
N LYS A 193 -6.87 20.52 -4.19
CA LYS A 193 -6.35 19.20 -4.59
C LYS A 193 -4.83 19.21 -4.63
N ASN A 194 -4.20 18.11 -4.22
CA ASN A 194 -2.74 17.94 -4.32
C ASN A 194 -2.19 18.21 -5.74
N THR A 195 -2.94 17.84 -6.78
CA THR A 195 -2.56 18.04 -8.19
C THR A 195 -2.76 19.48 -8.69
N THR A 196 -3.58 20.27 -8.01
CA THR A 196 -3.82 21.68 -8.35
C THR A 196 -2.87 22.61 -7.58
N LEU A 197 -2.30 22.11 -6.48
CA LEU A 197 -1.40 22.88 -5.62
C LEU A 197 -0.19 23.44 -6.39
N ASP A 198 0.52 22.62 -7.15
CA ASP A 198 1.68 23.06 -7.92
C ASP A 198 1.31 24.21 -8.89
N ARG A 199 0.13 24.13 -9.52
CA ARG A 199 -0.37 25.15 -10.44
C ARG A 199 -0.73 26.46 -9.73
N LEU A 200 -1.23 26.38 -8.49
CA LEU A 200 -1.48 27.55 -7.66
C LEU A 200 -0.16 28.23 -7.29
N LEU A 201 0.84 27.45 -6.89
CA LEU A 201 2.16 27.96 -6.55
C LEU A 201 2.88 28.58 -7.74
N GLU A 202 2.79 27.96 -8.92
CA GLU A 202 3.32 28.49 -10.18
C GLU A 202 2.62 29.80 -10.60
N TYR A 203 1.29 29.86 -10.45
CA TYR A 203 0.50 31.03 -10.82
C TYR A 203 0.82 32.26 -9.95
N TYR A 204 1.13 32.04 -8.67
CA TYR A 204 1.47 33.09 -7.72
C TYR A 204 2.97 33.06 -7.34
N ASN A 205 3.83 32.75 -8.28
CA ASN A 205 5.28 32.71 -8.09
C ASN A 205 5.87 34.13 -7.99
N TYR A 206 5.31 34.95 -7.11
CA TYR A 206 5.80 36.28 -6.81
C TYR A 206 6.50 36.31 -5.44
N SER A 207 7.74 36.82 -5.41
CA SER A 207 8.48 37.06 -4.19
C SER A 207 8.29 38.50 -3.69
N ASP A 208 8.31 38.68 -2.37
CA ASP A 208 8.41 40.00 -1.78
C ASP A 208 9.80 40.62 -2.03
N SER A 209 9.98 41.89 -1.60
CA SER A 209 11.27 42.62 -1.72
C SER A 209 12.49 41.88 -1.10
N ASN A 210 12.23 40.84 -0.29
CA ASN A 210 13.25 40.00 0.35
C ASN A 210 13.41 38.63 -0.33
N GLY A 211 12.80 38.40 -1.49
CA GLY A 211 12.87 37.14 -2.23
C GLY A 211 12.01 36.01 -1.67
N LYS A 212 11.05 36.29 -0.77
CA LYS A 212 10.16 35.28 -0.18
C LYS A 212 8.80 35.27 -0.86
N TYR A 213 8.34 34.09 -1.24
CA TYR A 213 7.02 33.86 -1.82
C TYR A 213 5.92 33.91 -0.77
N LEU A 214 4.99 34.84 -0.85
CA LEU A 214 3.93 35.04 0.14
C LEU A 214 2.94 33.88 0.19
N ILE A 215 2.65 33.23 -0.95
CA ILE A 215 1.73 32.10 -1.04
C ILE A 215 2.19 30.85 -0.29
N TYR A 216 3.44 30.80 0.15
CA TYR A 216 3.97 29.70 0.95
C TYR A 216 3.80 29.89 2.47
N ASN A 217 3.29 31.05 2.93
CA ASN A 217 3.24 31.41 4.34
C ASN A 217 1.82 31.25 4.90
N TRP A 218 1.55 30.17 5.62
CA TRP A 218 0.25 29.84 6.18
C TRP A 218 0.33 29.69 7.71
N ARG A 219 -0.69 30.15 8.43
CA ARG A 219 -0.74 29.89 9.88
C ARG A 219 -1.00 28.43 10.17
N ARG A 220 -1.95 27.82 9.48
CA ARG A 220 -2.27 26.40 9.64
C ARG A 220 -2.35 25.70 8.27
N ILE A 221 -1.76 24.50 8.21
CA ILE A 221 -1.87 23.60 7.06
C ILE A 221 -2.42 22.26 7.55
N MET A 222 -3.35 21.68 6.81
CA MET A 222 -3.86 20.32 7.03
C MET A 222 -3.71 19.51 5.76
N ILE A 223 -3.17 18.29 5.85
CA ILE A 223 -2.92 17.43 4.71
C ILE A 223 -3.55 16.07 4.94
N ASP A 224 -4.55 15.74 4.12
CA ASP A 224 -5.20 14.43 4.16
C ASP A 224 -4.46 13.45 3.25
N GLU A 225 -4.29 12.20 3.72
CA GLU A 225 -3.51 11.13 3.07
C GLU A 225 -2.12 11.62 2.62
N CYS A 226 -1.37 12.20 3.56
CA CYS A 226 -0.15 12.98 3.33
C CYS A 226 1.02 12.17 2.74
N HIS A 227 0.97 10.85 2.73
CA HIS A 227 2.05 9.98 2.25
C HIS A 227 2.46 10.21 0.78
N ASP A 228 1.57 10.81 -0.05
CA ASP A 228 1.87 11.12 -1.44
C ASP A 228 2.55 12.49 -1.65
N ILE A 229 2.40 13.42 -0.69
CA ILE A 229 2.87 14.80 -0.81
C ILE A 229 3.80 15.26 0.30
N ILE A 230 4.20 14.34 1.18
CA ILE A 230 5.02 14.66 2.35
C ILE A 230 6.35 15.37 1.97
N ASN A 231 6.91 15.05 0.81
CA ASN A 231 8.13 15.67 0.30
C ASN A 231 7.94 17.15 -0.13
N LYS A 232 6.69 17.58 -0.34
CA LYS A 232 6.36 18.98 -0.72
C LYS A 232 6.10 19.88 0.47
N ILE A 233 6.00 19.34 1.68
CA ILE A 233 5.69 20.11 2.89
C ILE A 233 6.80 21.12 3.22
N GLU A 234 8.04 20.78 2.89
CA GLU A 234 9.22 21.59 3.19
C GLU A 234 9.24 22.97 2.51
N ILE A 235 8.44 23.15 1.45
CA ILE A 235 8.35 24.45 0.76
C ILE A 235 7.49 25.47 1.51
N PHE A 236 6.64 25.03 2.43
CA PHE A 236 5.74 25.90 3.17
C PHE A 236 6.35 26.38 4.49
N ASN A 237 6.03 27.63 4.83
CA ASN A 237 6.22 28.16 6.17
C ASN A 237 4.87 28.10 6.89
N TYR A 238 4.83 27.52 8.07
CA TYR A 238 3.60 27.34 8.86
C TYR A 238 3.85 27.53 10.35
N MET A 239 2.84 27.95 11.05
CA MET A 239 2.86 27.94 12.51
C MET A 239 2.52 26.55 13.04
N PHE A 240 1.53 25.87 12.45
CA PHE A 240 1.20 24.50 12.77
C PHE A 240 0.76 23.72 11.54
N ILE A 241 1.18 22.43 11.44
CA ILE A 241 0.77 21.52 10.38
C ILE A 241 0.14 20.26 10.96
N TRP A 242 -0.99 19.86 10.40
CA TRP A 242 -1.68 18.61 10.71
C TRP A 242 -1.59 17.63 9.56
N LEU A 243 -1.10 16.43 9.85
CA LEU A 243 -1.10 15.30 8.94
C LEU A 243 -2.26 14.38 9.28
N ILE A 244 -3.13 14.09 8.33
CA ILE A 244 -4.34 13.30 8.55
C ILE A 244 -4.17 11.98 7.83
N SER A 245 -4.10 10.86 8.56
CA SER A 245 -4.01 9.52 7.96
C SER A 245 -4.37 8.44 8.94
N GLY A 246 -5.19 7.47 8.52
CA GLY A 246 -5.45 6.25 9.28
C GLY A 246 -4.32 5.22 9.21
N THR A 247 -3.38 5.41 8.28
CA THR A 247 -2.21 4.54 8.04
C THR A 247 -0.90 5.32 8.24
N TYR A 248 -0.85 6.14 9.26
CA TYR A 248 0.24 7.09 9.52
C TYR A 248 1.63 6.41 9.66
N PHE A 249 1.72 5.16 10.09
CA PHE A 249 2.98 4.40 10.12
C PHE A 249 3.63 4.24 8.74
N ASN A 250 2.84 4.23 7.67
CA ASN A 250 3.38 4.14 6.31
C ASN A 250 4.23 5.37 5.93
N MET A 251 4.10 6.47 6.67
CA MET A 251 4.94 7.65 6.49
C MET A 251 6.39 7.40 6.88
N CYS A 252 6.63 6.56 7.89
CA CYS A 252 7.98 6.23 8.36
C CYS A 252 8.81 5.52 7.28
N HIS A 253 8.18 4.69 6.45
CA HIS A 253 8.87 3.84 5.47
C HIS A 253 9.05 4.49 4.07
N LYS A 254 8.24 5.49 3.74
CA LYS A 254 8.29 6.15 2.41
C LYS A 254 9.34 7.24 2.26
N ILE A 255 10.01 7.59 3.33
CA ILE A 255 10.99 8.67 3.34
C ILE A 255 12.34 8.12 2.92
N SER A 256 12.66 8.18 1.63
CA SER A 256 13.95 7.75 1.11
C SER A 256 15.09 8.70 1.54
N SER A 257 16.24 8.12 1.86
CA SER A 257 17.44 8.74 2.38
C SER A 257 18.24 9.59 1.36
N SER A 258 17.66 10.01 0.24
CA SER A 258 18.41 10.49 -0.93
C SER A 258 18.53 12.00 -1.12
N SER A 259 18.33 12.84 -0.11
CA SER A 259 18.72 14.25 -0.25
C SER A 259 19.60 14.72 0.90
N TYR A 260 20.83 15.00 0.58
CA TYR A 260 21.74 15.86 1.36
C TYR A 260 21.16 17.29 1.39
N SER A 261 20.08 17.51 2.13
CA SER A 261 19.67 18.88 2.43
C SER A 261 20.22 19.23 3.81
N GLN A 262 20.87 20.37 3.91
CA GLN A 262 21.41 20.94 5.16
C GLN A 262 20.30 21.35 6.15
N TYR A 263 19.04 21.04 5.85
CA TYR A 263 17.88 21.35 6.67
C TYR A 263 17.40 20.07 7.35
N TYR A 264 17.35 20.10 8.67
CA TYR A 264 16.74 19.05 9.50
C TYR A 264 15.26 18.95 9.13
N ASN A 265 14.87 17.81 8.59
CA ASN A 265 13.61 17.63 7.89
C ASN A 265 12.53 17.10 8.83
N ILE A 266 11.26 17.37 8.49
CA ILE A 266 10.05 16.68 8.99
C ILE A 266 10.24 15.16 9.08
N LYS A 267 11.16 14.61 8.30
CA LYS A 267 11.61 13.20 8.27
C LYS A 267 12.08 12.68 9.63
N ASP A 268 12.77 13.50 10.40
CA ASP A 268 13.36 13.06 11.66
C ASP A 268 12.30 12.85 12.76
N ILE A 269 11.15 13.52 12.63
CA ILE A 269 10.03 13.38 13.57
C ILE A 269 9.09 12.24 13.18
N LEU A 270 9.01 11.95 11.89
CA LEU A 270 8.19 10.85 11.38
C LEU A 270 8.90 9.49 11.50
N ARG A 271 9.85 9.35 12.42
CA ARG A 271 10.49 8.07 12.76
C ARG A 271 9.58 7.26 13.68
N GLU A 272 9.70 5.96 13.62
CA GLU A 272 8.91 5.03 14.43
C GLU A 272 8.98 5.35 15.94
N ASP A 273 10.14 5.81 16.40
CA ASP A 273 10.38 6.14 17.81
C ASP A 273 9.62 7.37 18.29
N TYR A 274 9.27 8.31 17.39
CA TYR A 274 8.72 9.62 17.74
C TYR A 274 7.31 9.88 17.26
N ILE A 275 6.90 9.21 16.19
CA ILE A 275 5.60 9.47 15.54
C ILE A 275 4.42 9.36 16.51
N ASN A 276 4.52 8.48 17.48
CA ASN A 276 3.47 8.26 18.48
C ASN A 276 3.29 9.46 19.44
N TYR A 277 4.33 10.27 19.65
CA TYR A 277 4.27 11.43 20.56
C TYR A 277 3.63 12.67 19.94
N ILE A 278 3.55 12.75 18.62
CA ILE A 278 2.85 13.82 17.91
C ILE A 278 1.46 13.38 17.41
N LEU A 279 1.02 12.19 17.86
CA LEU A 279 -0.21 11.55 17.43
C LEU A 279 -1.40 11.96 18.29
N VAL A 280 -2.49 12.35 17.64
CA VAL A 280 -3.81 12.51 18.24
C VAL A 280 -4.65 11.33 17.75
N LYS A 281 -4.88 10.35 18.63
CA LYS A 281 -5.57 9.11 18.34
C LYS A 281 -6.25 8.56 19.58
N CYS A 282 -7.42 7.98 19.42
CA CYS A 282 -8.12 7.26 20.47
C CYS A 282 -7.87 5.75 20.39
N ASN A 283 -7.94 5.07 21.53
CA ASN A 283 -7.92 3.62 21.55
C ASN A 283 -9.14 3.04 20.81
N LYS A 284 -8.99 1.82 20.30
CA LYS A 284 -10.02 1.20 19.45
C LYS A 284 -11.35 1.01 20.18
N ASP A 285 -11.34 0.72 21.45
CA ASP A 285 -12.55 0.41 22.22
C ASP A 285 -13.35 1.68 22.48
N PHE A 286 -12.70 2.78 22.87
CA PHE A 286 -13.34 4.08 23.03
C PHE A 286 -13.96 4.59 21.73
N VAL A 287 -13.29 4.37 20.59
CA VAL A 287 -13.85 4.71 19.28
C VAL A 287 -15.07 3.86 18.95
N LYS A 288 -15.02 2.55 19.22
CA LYS A 288 -16.15 1.63 18.98
C LYS A 288 -17.37 1.96 19.85
N GLU A 289 -17.18 2.35 21.11
CA GLU A 289 -18.24 2.81 22.00
C GLU A 289 -18.97 4.04 21.45
N SER A 290 -18.22 4.92 20.79
CA SER A 290 -18.76 6.15 20.19
C SER A 290 -19.66 5.90 18.97
N PHE A 291 -19.50 4.74 18.31
CA PHE A 291 -20.24 4.37 17.10
C PHE A 291 -20.77 2.94 17.21
N LYS A 292 -22.07 2.79 17.24
CA LYS A 292 -22.71 1.46 17.10
C LYS A 292 -22.65 1.01 15.64
N ILE A 293 -21.45 0.68 15.15
CA ILE A 293 -21.29 0.10 13.81
C ILE A 293 -21.45 -1.42 13.95
N PRO A 294 -22.29 -2.07 13.13
CA PRO A 294 -22.43 -3.51 13.15
C PRO A 294 -21.10 -4.22 12.95
N PRO A 295 -20.88 -5.38 13.58
CA PRO A 295 -19.61 -6.10 13.46
C PRO A 295 -19.33 -6.57 12.05
N ILE A 296 -18.04 -6.80 11.76
CA ILE A 296 -17.58 -7.45 10.55
C ILE A 296 -17.65 -8.97 10.79
N ILE A 297 -18.15 -9.71 9.81
CA ILE A 297 -18.16 -11.17 9.78
C ILE A 297 -17.16 -11.60 8.73
N GLU A 298 -16.07 -12.28 9.13
CA GLU A 298 -15.06 -12.75 8.19
C GLU A 298 -15.26 -14.23 7.87
N HIS A 299 -15.27 -14.55 6.58
CA HIS A 299 -15.26 -15.91 6.05
C HIS A 299 -13.97 -16.15 5.28
N TYR A 300 -13.35 -17.30 5.52
CA TYR A 300 -12.15 -17.74 4.83
C TYR A 300 -12.53 -18.90 3.90
N HIS A 301 -12.27 -18.73 2.62
CA HIS A 301 -12.55 -19.72 1.59
C HIS A 301 -11.22 -20.30 1.10
N LEU A 302 -10.98 -21.57 1.43
CA LEU A 302 -9.84 -22.30 0.91
C LEU A 302 -10.06 -22.60 -0.58
N CYS A 303 -9.17 -22.08 -1.43
CA CYS A 303 -9.23 -22.22 -2.88
C CYS A 303 -8.15 -23.18 -3.37
N LYS A 304 -8.48 -23.91 -4.44
CA LYS A 304 -7.57 -24.84 -5.07
C LYS A 304 -6.50 -24.10 -5.87
N MET A 305 -5.25 -24.32 -5.55
CA MET A 305 -4.11 -23.90 -6.36
C MET A 305 -3.76 -24.97 -7.38
N SER A 306 -3.35 -24.58 -8.59
CA SER A 306 -2.89 -25.54 -9.58
C SER A 306 -1.63 -26.29 -9.10
N LYS A 307 -1.43 -27.50 -9.66
CA LYS A 307 -0.28 -28.33 -9.28
C LYS A 307 1.05 -27.64 -9.66
N TYR A 308 1.09 -26.95 -10.81
CA TYR A 308 2.27 -26.20 -11.25
C TYR A 308 2.62 -25.06 -10.31
N LEU A 309 1.65 -24.23 -9.96
CA LEU A 309 1.85 -23.10 -9.05
C LEU A 309 2.31 -23.55 -7.66
N LYS A 310 1.81 -24.70 -7.16
CA LYS A 310 2.28 -25.29 -5.90
C LYS A 310 3.77 -25.61 -5.90
N VAL A 311 4.31 -26.04 -7.03
CA VAL A 311 5.73 -26.35 -7.17
C VAL A 311 6.55 -25.10 -7.33
N ILE A 312 6.16 -24.19 -8.24
CA ILE A 312 6.95 -22.99 -8.61
C ILE A 312 7.04 -21.96 -7.48
N LYS A 313 6.02 -21.88 -6.59
CA LYS A 313 5.99 -20.87 -5.50
C LYS A 313 7.25 -20.81 -4.63
N LYS A 314 7.99 -21.91 -4.51
CA LYS A 314 9.22 -22.00 -3.71
C LYS A 314 10.45 -21.34 -4.37
N TYR A 315 10.37 -21.07 -5.68
CA TYR A 315 11.51 -20.65 -6.50
C TYR A 315 11.38 -19.24 -7.06
N ILE A 316 10.31 -18.54 -6.69
CA ILE A 316 9.98 -17.18 -7.13
C ILE A 316 10.08 -16.18 -5.98
N ASN A 317 10.28 -14.91 -6.33
CA ASN A 317 10.30 -13.83 -5.35
C ASN A 317 8.86 -13.45 -4.91
N SER A 318 8.75 -12.68 -3.83
CA SER A 318 7.47 -12.26 -3.25
C SER A 318 6.61 -11.45 -4.23
N ALA A 319 7.21 -10.61 -5.07
CA ALA A 319 6.47 -9.79 -6.03
C ALA A 319 5.78 -10.62 -7.11
N ILE A 320 6.45 -11.67 -7.61
CA ILE A 320 5.89 -12.61 -8.57
C ILE A 320 4.84 -13.49 -7.87
N LEU A 321 5.09 -13.91 -6.63
CA LEU A 321 4.14 -14.69 -5.84
C LEU A 321 2.83 -13.90 -5.60
N ASP A 322 2.91 -12.60 -5.31
CA ASP A 322 1.74 -11.73 -5.16
C ASP A 322 0.88 -11.70 -6.43
N LYS A 323 1.52 -11.64 -7.62
CA LYS A 323 0.79 -11.72 -8.90
C LYS A 323 0.12 -13.07 -9.10
N ILE A 324 0.80 -14.15 -8.75
CA ILE A 324 0.24 -15.51 -8.81
C ILE A 324 -0.94 -15.64 -7.84
N ASN A 325 -0.81 -15.14 -6.61
CA ASN A 325 -1.89 -15.16 -5.63
C ASN A 325 -3.11 -14.35 -6.09
N ALA A 326 -2.87 -13.26 -6.85
CA ALA A 326 -3.90 -12.48 -7.52
C ALA A 326 -4.45 -13.13 -8.80
N ASN A 327 -3.95 -14.30 -9.18
CA ASN A 327 -4.23 -15.02 -10.44
C ASN A 327 -3.83 -14.23 -11.71
N ASP A 328 -2.86 -13.31 -11.58
CA ASP A 328 -2.24 -12.59 -12.70
C ASP A 328 -1.05 -13.39 -13.26
N ILE A 329 -1.35 -14.52 -13.89
CA ILE A 329 -0.34 -15.41 -14.46
C ILE A 329 0.40 -14.72 -15.61
N SER A 330 -0.31 -13.99 -16.48
CA SER A 330 0.28 -13.19 -17.57
C SER A 330 1.28 -12.15 -17.07
N GLY A 331 0.93 -11.40 -16.05
CA GLY A 331 1.80 -10.39 -15.43
C GLY A 331 3.03 -11.01 -14.76
N ALA A 332 2.86 -12.14 -14.08
CA ALA A 332 3.96 -12.89 -13.50
C ALA A 332 4.95 -13.40 -14.56
N ILE A 333 4.45 -13.94 -15.67
CA ILE A 333 5.26 -14.42 -16.80
C ILE A 333 6.00 -13.26 -17.48
N LYS A 334 5.34 -12.12 -17.65
CA LYS A 334 5.96 -10.93 -18.24
C LYS A 334 7.13 -10.42 -17.40
N ASP A 335 6.99 -10.42 -16.06
CA ASP A 335 8.07 -10.03 -15.15
C ASP A 335 9.26 -11.00 -15.20
N LEU A 336 8.99 -12.28 -15.48
CA LEU A 336 10.02 -13.30 -15.75
C LEU A 336 10.63 -13.19 -17.16
N GLY A 337 10.18 -12.22 -17.98
CA GLY A 337 10.68 -12.02 -19.36
C GLY A 337 10.09 -12.97 -20.40
N GLY A 338 9.00 -13.67 -20.08
CA GLY A 338 8.35 -14.63 -20.97
C GLY A 338 7.27 -14.03 -21.86
N LYS A 339 6.86 -14.80 -22.87
CA LYS A 339 5.80 -14.46 -23.83
C LYS A 339 4.61 -15.44 -23.81
N ASN A 340 4.81 -16.65 -23.29
CA ASN A 340 3.77 -17.68 -23.23
C ASN A 340 2.97 -17.56 -21.93
N GLU A 341 1.68 -17.32 -22.05
CA GLU A 341 0.78 -17.07 -20.92
C GLU A 341 0.26 -18.37 -20.25
N THR A 342 1.13 -19.37 -20.04
CA THR A 342 0.77 -20.63 -19.39
C THR A 342 1.60 -20.87 -18.12
N GLU A 343 1.05 -21.61 -17.18
CA GLU A 343 1.78 -22.01 -15.95
C GLU A 343 2.99 -22.88 -16.24
N GLU A 344 2.90 -23.73 -17.28
CA GLU A 344 4.01 -24.54 -17.79
C GLU A 344 5.12 -23.65 -18.35
N GLY A 345 4.75 -22.60 -19.09
CA GLY A 345 5.68 -21.58 -19.60
C GLY A 345 6.43 -20.86 -18.49
N MET A 346 5.76 -20.56 -17.39
CA MET A 346 6.37 -19.97 -16.21
C MET A 346 7.43 -20.90 -15.58
N ALA A 347 7.12 -22.18 -15.45
CA ALA A 347 8.06 -23.16 -14.92
C ALA A 347 9.33 -23.27 -15.78
N ALA A 348 9.18 -23.26 -17.10
CA ALA A 348 10.31 -23.27 -18.05
C ALA A 348 11.18 -22.01 -17.93
N LEU A 349 10.56 -20.83 -17.77
CA LEU A 349 11.27 -19.56 -17.58
C LEU A 349 12.07 -19.54 -16.27
N ILE A 350 11.51 -20.04 -15.18
CA ILE A 350 12.22 -20.14 -13.91
C ILE A 350 13.43 -21.06 -14.03
N CYS A 351 13.28 -22.21 -14.68
CA CYS A 351 14.40 -23.10 -14.97
C CYS A 351 15.48 -22.41 -15.83
N ALA A 352 15.09 -21.66 -16.86
CA ALA A 352 16.01 -20.94 -17.73
C ALA A 352 16.79 -19.85 -16.97
N ASP A 353 16.11 -19.09 -16.11
CA ASP A 353 16.76 -18.06 -15.26
C ASP A 353 17.74 -18.67 -14.26
N MET A 354 17.36 -19.78 -13.61
CA MET A 354 18.26 -20.53 -12.72
C MET A 354 19.50 -21.05 -13.44
N ASN A 355 19.35 -21.58 -14.66
CA ASN A 355 20.47 -22.04 -15.45
C ASN A 355 21.40 -20.91 -15.88
N LYS A 356 20.85 -19.76 -16.25
CA LYS A 356 21.65 -18.57 -16.55
C LYS A 356 22.44 -18.12 -15.31
N ASN A 357 21.83 -18.15 -14.14
CA ASN A 357 22.50 -17.83 -12.89
C ASN A 357 23.61 -18.84 -12.57
N LEU A 358 23.36 -20.13 -12.78
CA LEU A 358 24.36 -21.20 -12.63
C LEU A 358 25.57 -20.97 -13.54
N SER A 359 25.34 -20.65 -14.83
CA SER A 359 26.41 -20.34 -15.78
C SER A 359 27.24 -19.13 -15.36
N ASN A 360 26.58 -18.09 -14.81
CA ASN A 360 27.27 -16.92 -14.28
C ASN A 360 28.14 -17.27 -13.06
N LYS A 361 27.66 -18.14 -12.17
CA LYS A 361 28.41 -18.61 -11.00
C LYS A 361 29.62 -19.47 -11.40
N HIS A 362 29.50 -20.28 -12.42
CA HIS A 362 30.66 -21.01 -12.97
C HIS A 362 31.71 -20.05 -13.53
N ARG A 363 31.31 -19.00 -14.28
CA ARG A 363 32.26 -17.99 -14.78
C ARG A 363 32.92 -17.21 -13.63
N GLU A 364 32.15 -16.85 -12.60
CA GLU A 364 32.67 -16.21 -11.40
C GLU A 364 33.69 -17.08 -10.67
N ARG A 365 33.43 -18.37 -10.57
CA ARG A 365 34.34 -19.36 -10.01
C ARG A 365 35.66 -19.45 -10.80
N GLU A 366 35.58 -19.53 -12.14
CA GLU A 366 36.75 -19.55 -13.03
C GLU A 366 37.57 -18.26 -12.91
N TYR A 367 36.88 -17.11 -12.83
CA TYR A 367 37.55 -15.82 -12.64
C TYR A 367 38.29 -15.78 -11.30
N ILE A 368 37.68 -16.18 -10.19
CA ILE A 368 38.34 -16.19 -8.87
C ILE A 368 39.48 -17.20 -8.84
N ALA A 369 39.35 -18.34 -9.52
CA ALA A 369 40.43 -19.32 -9.65
C ALA A 369 41.63 -18.75 -10.40
N SER A 370 41.42 -17.81 -11.33
CA SER A 370 42.50 -17.16 -12.11
C SER A 370 43.17 -15.99 -11.39
N LEU A 371 42.60 -15.46 -10.28
CA LEU A 371 43.16 -14.32 -9.55
C LEU A 371 44.41 -14.71 -8.76
N ASP A 372 45.42 -13.83 -8.78
CA ASP A 372 46.62 -13.93 -7.96
C ASP A 372 46.38 -13.19 -6.61
N ILE A 373 45.73 -13.88 -5.68
CA ILE A 373 45.40 -13.36 -4.32
C ILE A 373 45.88 -14.35 -3.27
N VAL A 374 45.94 -13.91 -2.01
CA VAL A 374 46.35 -14.74 -0.87
C VAL A 374 45.55 -16.05 -0.85
N GLU A 375 46.28 -17.18 -0.81
CA GLU A 375 45.72 -18.54 -1.00
C GLU A 375 44.55 -18.84 -0.05
N GLU A 376 44.64 -18.46 1.21
CA GLU A 376 43.59 -18.67 2.20
C GLU A 376 42.27 -17.96 1.81
N ASN A 377 42.36 -16.72 1.32
CA ASN A 377 41.20 -15.94 0.87
C ASN A 377 40.61 -16.55 -0.43
N LYS A 378 41.45 -17.07 -1.32
CA LYS A 378 41.04 -17.74 -2.55
C LYS A 378 40.25 -19.00 -2.24
N VAL A 379 40.77 -19.86 -1.36
CA VAL A 379 40.11 -21.11 -0.95
C VAL A 379 38.75 -20.84 -0.33
N ASN A 380 38.66 -19.85 0.59
CA ASN A 380 37.39 -19.50 1.24
C ASN A 380 36.34 -18.98 0.24
N ARG A 381 36.75 -18.14 -0.72
CA ARG A 381 35.84 -17.63 -1.77
C ARG A 381 35.39 -18.74 -2.73
N LEU A 382 36.28 -19.61 -3.16
CA LEU A 382 35.94 -20.76 -4.01
C LEU A 382 34.96 -21.68 -3.30
N LYS A 383 35.20 -22.02 -2.03
CA LYS A 383 34.29 -22.83 -1.23
C LYS A 383 32.88 -22.22 -1.12
N THR A 384 32.80 -20.90 -0.96
CA THR A 384 31.50 -20.20 -0.92
C THR A 384 30.76 -20.35 -2.24
N ILE A 385 31.44 -20.11 -3.37
CA ILE A 385 30.85 -20.23 -4.70
C ILE A 385 30.47 -21.67 -5.02
N ASP A 386 31.30 -22.64 -4.66
CA ASP A 386 30.99 -24.06 -4.86
C ASP A 386 29.73 -24.48 -4.10
N ASN A 387 29.52 -23.95 -2.88
CA ASN A 387 28.28 -24.17 -2.13
C ASN A 387 27.05 -23.50 -2.79
N GLU A 388 27.23 -22.29 -3.36
CA GLU A 388 26.16 -21.61 -4.10
C GLU A 388 25.79 -22.39 -5.38
N ILE A 389 26.79 -22.86 -6.13
CA ILE A 389 26.61 -23.71 -7.33
C ILE A 389 25.81 -24.96 -6.95
N ALA A 390 26.25 -25.70 -5.93
CA ALA A 390 25.59 -26.93 -5.49
C ALA A 390 24.13 -26.66 -5.04
N SER A 391 23.89 -25.52 -4.38
CA SER A 391 22.53 -25.10 -3.99
C SER A 391 21.63 -24.82 -5.21
N ILE A 392 22.15 -24.14 -6.24
CA ILE A 392 21.39 -23.84 -7.47
C ILE A 392 21.11 -25.13 -8.24
N GLU A 393 22.10 -26.00 -8.41
CA GLU A 393 21.94 -27.32 -9.06
C GLU A 393 20.88 -28.16 -8.34
N GLY A 394 20.92 -28.21 -7.02
CA GLY A 394 19.93 -28.91 -6.20
C GLY A 394 18.50 -28.37 -6.43
N LYS A 395 18.32 -27.05 -6.51
CA LYS A 395 17.02 -26.41 -6.79
C LYS A 395 16.52 -26.72 -8.20
N ILE A 396 17.38 -26.66 -9.20
CA ILE A 396 17.04 -27.00 -10.60
C ILE A 396 16.58 -28.45 -10.68
N LYS A 397 17.30 -29.35 -10.03
CA LYS A 397 16.96 -30.77 -9.97
C LYS A 397 15.60 -31.02 -9.33
N ASP A 398 15.36 -30.47 -8.11
CA ASP A 398 14.09 -30.62 -7.39
C ASP A 398 12.91 -30.07 -8.21
N LEU A 399 13.06 -28.87 -8.79
CA LEU A 399 12.01 -28.25 -9.61
C LEU A 399 11.66 -29.12 -10.82
N THR A 400 12.66 -29.64 -11.51
CA THR A 400 12.44 -30.41 -12.74
C THR A 400 11.89 -31.80 -12.47
N GLU A 401 12.32 -32.47 -11.40
CA GLU A 401 11.74 -33.75 -10.96
C GLU A 401 10.25 -33.60 -10.67
N ARG A 402 9.86 -32.56 -9.92
CA ARG A 402 8.45 -32.28 -9.57
C ARG A 402 7.59 -31.91 -10.78
N ILE A 403 8.15 -31.16 -11.76
CA ILE A 403 7.43 -30.84 -13.01
C ILE A 403 7.20 -32.10 -13.83
N THR A 404 8.19 -32.99 -13.88
CA THR A 404 8.08 -34.26 -14.59
C THR A 404 7.03 -35.18 -13.97
N GLU A 405 6.98 -35.26 -12.64
CA GLU A 405 5.95 -36.00 -11.91
C GLU A 405 4.53 -35.45 -12.18
N ILE A 406 4.39 -34.13 -12.33
CA ILE A 406 3.10 -33.51 -12.66
C ILE A 406 2.63 -33.88 -14.06
N ASN A 407 3.57 -33.96 -15.01
CA ASN A 407 3.25 -34.09 -16.43
C ASN A 407 2.94 -35.52 -16.87
N ASN A 408 3.46 -36.56 -16.18
CA ASN A 408 3.35 -37.97 -16.57
C ASN A 408 3.43 -38.16 -18.10
N LYS A 409 4.32 -37.42 -18.78
CA LYS A 409 4.34 -37.36 -20.25
C LYS A 409 5.23 -38.42 -20.85
N ILE A 410 4.70 -38.97 -21.94
CA ILE A 410 5.45 -39.80 -22.86
C ILE A 410 6.28 -38.88 -23.76
N CYS A 411 7.54 -39.21 -23.98
CA CYS A 411 8.40 -38.51 -24.94
C CYS A 411 7.86 -38.70 -26.37
N SER A 412 7.52 -37.63 -27.07
CA SER A 412 6.97 -37.73 -28.45
C SER A 412 7.99 -38.25 -29.48
N ILE A 413 9.29 -38.33 -29.15
CA ILE A 413 10.34 -38.85 -30.02
C ILE A 413 10.46 -40.37 -29.88
N CYS A 414 10.54 -40.92 -28.66
CA CYS A 414 10.70 -42.35 -28.43
C CYS A 414 9.41 -43.08 -28.06
N LEU A 415 8.32 -42.34 -27.78
CA LEU A 415 7.01 -42.84 -27.37
C LEU A 415 7.01 -43.61 -26.04
N ASP A 416 8.10 -43.49 -25.27
CA ASP A 416 8.24 -44.02 -23.92
C ASP A 416 8.15 -42.94 -22.87
N ASN A 417 8.09 -43.33 -21.59
CA ASN A 417 8.18 -42.40 -20.48
C ASN A 417 9.45 -41.57 -20.56
N VAL A 418 9.34 -40.27 -20.31
CA VAL A 418 10.45 -39.33 -20.38
C VAL A 418 11.55 -39.73 -19.40
N THR A 419 12.74 -40.01 -19.91
CA THR A 419 13.96 -40.25 -19.13
C THR A 419 14.91 -39.08 -19.33
N GLN A 420 15.57 -38.61 -18.26
CA GLN A 420 16.43 -37.42 -18.31
C GLN A 420 15.72 -36.23 -19.00
N PRO A 421 14.67 -35.69 -18.39
CA PRO A 421 13.83 -34.69 -19.04
C PRO A 421 14.59 -33.41 -19.38
N ILE A 422 14.43 -32.93 -20.62
CA ILE A 422 14.84 -31.60 -21.06
C ILE A 422 13.59 -30.82 -21.42
N ILE A 423 13.46 -29.62 -20.82
CA ILE A 423 12.36 -28.68 -21.06
C ILE A 423 12.86 -27.59 -22.01
N LEU A 424 12.17 -27.39 -23.12
CA LEU A 424 12.44 -26.29 -24.05
C LEU A 424 11.71 -24.99 -23.61
N GLU A 425 12.15 -23.83 -24.08
CA GLU A 425 11.47 -22.53 -23.88
C GLU A 425 10.00 -22.54 -24.32
N CYS A 426 9.64 -23.39 -25.26
CA CYS A 426 8.26 -23.61 -25.71
C CYS A 426 7.47 -24.60 -24.85
N THR A 427 8.00 -25.02 -23.69
CA THR A 427 7.38 -25.90 -22.69
C THR A 427 7.23 -27.38 -23.05
N HIS A 428 7.72 -27.82 -24.21
CA HIS A 428 7.73 -29.24 -24.59
C HIS A 428 8.89 -29.97 -23.90
N ILE A 429 8.59 -31.21 -23.44
CA ILE A 429 9.50 -32.03 -22.64
C ILE A 429 9.85 -33.27 -23.45
N PHE A 430 11.17 -33.60 -23.54
CA PHE A 430 11.68 -34.75 -24.23
C PHE A 430 12.74 -35.49 -23.40
N CYS A 431 13.00 -36.73 -23.70
CA CYS A 431 14.20 -37.38 -23.19
C CYS A 431 15.45 -36.64 -23.70
N GLY A 432 16.44 -36.40 -22.84
CA GLY A 432 17.66 -35.68 -23.18
C GLY A 432 18.41 -36.35 -24.35
N GLY A 433 18.54 -37.66 -24.34
CA GLY A 433 19.14 -38.43 -25.43
C GLY A 433 18.35 -38.30 -26.74
N CYS A 434 17.03 -38.37 -26.70
CA CYS A 434 16.18 -38.24 -27.88
C CYS A 434 16.25 -36.85 -28.51
N LEU A 435 16.17 -35.80 -27.69
CA LEU A 435 16.28 -34.43 -28.19
C LEU A 435 17.67 -34.15 -28.78
N PHE A 436 18.72 -34.60 -28.12
CA PHE A 436 20.10 -34.46 -28.62
C PHE A 436 20.30 -35.18 -29.98
N GLN A 437 19.81 -36.39 -30.11
CA GLN A 437 19.87 -37.12 -31.40
C GLN A 437 19.05 -36.41 -32.49
N PHE A 438 17.85 -35.93 -32.16
CA PHE A 438 17.01 -35.20 -33.11
C PHE A 438 17.65 -33.89 -33.59
N LEU A 439 18.27 -33.12 -32.69
CA LEU A 439 18.95 -31.87 -33.03
C LEU A 439 20.25 -32.10 -33.82
N ASN A 440 20.93 -33.21 -33.60
CA ASN A 440 22.18 -33.58 -34.33
C ASN A 440 21.92 -34.24 -35.69
N ALA A 441 20.80 -34.94 -35.86
CA ALA A 441 20.43 -35.56 -37.13
C ALA A 441 20.15 -34.53 -38.25
N ASN A 442 19.87 -33.29 -37.90
CA ASN A 442 19.51 -32.20 -38.83
C ASN A 442 20.68 -31.24 -39.15
N THR A 443 21.94 -31.69 -39.05
CA THR A 443 23.14 -30.82 -39.18
C THR A 443 23.67 -30.64 -40.61
N LEU A 444 22.94 -30.98 -41.65
CA LEU A 444 23.29 -30.71 -43.06
C LEU A 444 22.61 -29.42 -43.55
N GLY A 445 23.30 -28.28 -43.34
CA GLY A 445 22.89 -26.96 -43.86
C GLY A 445 22.17 -26.08 -42.83
N THR A 446 22.37 -24.78 -42.89
CA THR A 446 21.85 -23.67 -42.08
C THR A 446 20.38 -23.80 -41.61
N ILE A 447 20.08 -24.79 -40.78
CA ILE A 447 18.72 -25.04 -40.28
C ILE A 447 18.64 -24.54 -38.84
N THR A 448 17.77 -23.58 -38.61
CA THR A 448 17.32 -23.15 -37.27
C THR A 448 16.86 -24.37 -36.49
N LYS A 449 17.45 -24.63 -35.31
CA LYS A 449 17.05 -25.72 -34.43
C LYS A 449 15.63 -25.46 -33.95
N LYS A 450 14.72 -26.40 -34.24
CA LYS A 450 13.28 -26.25 -33.93
C LYS A 450 12.79 -27.36 -33.01
N CYS A 451 11.80 -27.01 -32.16
CA CYS A 451 11.12 -27.98 -31.31
C CYS A 451 10.44 -29.08 -32.14
N PRO A 452 10.60 -30.37 -31.78
CA PRO A 452 9.95 -31.47 -32.49
C PRO A 452 8.42 -31.37 -32.55
N ASP A 453 7.78 -30.87 -31.47
CA ASP A 453 6.31 -30.83 -31.35
C ASP A 453 5.69 -29.55 -31.96
N CYS A 454 6.17 -28.37 -31.57
CA CYS A 454 5.54 -27.12 -32.00
C CYS A 454 6.35 -26.31 -33.03
N ARG A 455 7.54 -26.78 -33.42
CA ARG A 455 8.46 -26.13 -34.39
C ARG A 455 8.94 -24.73 -33.96
N ALA A 456 8.73 -24.32 -32.71
CA ALA A 456 9.30 -23.09 -32.17
C ALA A 456 10.82 -23.11 -32.28
N GLU A 457 11.45 -21.99 -32.62
CA GLU A 457 12.89 -21.85 -32.77
C GLU A 457 13.61 -21.97 -31.42
N ILE A 458 14.63 -22.80 -31.34
CA ILE A 458 15.49 -22.97 -30.16
C ILE A 458 16.66 -22.01 -30.30
N LYS A 459 16.62 -20.88 -29.62
CA LYS A 459 17.56 -19.77 -29.78
C LYS A 459 18.98 -20.06 -29.29
N SER A 460 19.14 -20.96 -28.33
CA SER A 460 20.46 -21.36 -27.83
C SER A 460 20.44 -22.81 -27.35
N THR A 461 21.46 -23.59 -27.78
CA THR A 461 21.70 -24.94 -27.26
C THR A 461 22.42 -24.93 -25.92
N GLU A 462 22.98 -23.79 -25.51
CA GLU A 462 23.58 -23.58 -24.18
C GLU A 462 22.55 -23.50 -23.05
N ASN A 463 21.30 -23.21 -23.40
CA ASN A 463 20.17 -23.14 -22.45
C ASN A 463 19.39 -24.46 -22.35
N LEU A 464 19.88 -25.54 -22.95
CA LEU A 464 19.29 -26.87 -22.80
C LEU A 464 19.72 -27.49 -21.47
N THR A 465 18.82 -27.54 -20.50
CA THR A 465 19.07 -28.14 -19.20
C THR A 465 19.01 -29.66 -19.31
N ALA A 466 20.15 -30.30 -19.38
CA ALA A 466 20.24 -31.74 -19.20
C ALA A 466 20.20 -32.09 -17.72
N ILE A 467 19.21 -32.87 -17.29
CA ILE A 467 19.15 -33.38 -15.94
C ILE A 467 19.91 -34.70 -15.87
N VAL A 468 20.93 -34.70 -15.03
CA VAL A 468 21.80 -35.88 -14.84
C VAL A 468 20.99 -37.03 -14.21
N SER A 469 21.13 -38.20 -14.81
CA SER A 469 20.44 -39.44 -14.53
C SER A 469 20.42 -39.86 -13.06
N ILE A 470 19.23 -40.23 -12.60
CA ILE A 470 19.02 -40.91 -11.33
C ILE A 470 19.45 -42.36 -11.47
N LYS A 471 20.63 -42.72 -10.98
CA LYS A 471 21.02 -44.11 -10.72
C LYS A 471 20.98 -44.49 -9.22
N ASP A 472 20.29 -43.77 -8.37
CA ASP A 472 20.18 -44.12 -6.95
C ASP A 472 18.83 -43.71 -6.28
N ALA A 473 17.72 -43.87 -6.98
CA ALA A 473 16.40 -43.74 -6.36
C ALA A 473 15.78 -45.12 -6.06
N LYS A 474 16.45 -45.90 -5.21
CA LYS A 474 15.86 -47.06 -4.52
C LYS A 474 16.07 -46.95 -3.02
N ALA A 475 15.58 -45.89 -2.41
CA ALA A 475 15.34 -45.85 -0.97
C ALA A 475 14.70 -44.52 -0.57
N ILE A 476 13.47 -44.27 -0.89
CA ILE A 476 12.54 -43.46 -0.11
C ILE A 476 11.14 -43.70 -0.71
N THR A 477 10.66 -44.92 -0.53
CA THR A 477 9.23 -45.18 -0.48
C THR A 477 8.89 -45.29 1.01
N ASN A 478 8.22 -44.29 1.50
CA ASN A 478 7.29 -44.34 2.63
C ASN A 478 7.28 -42.99 3.32
N ASP A 479 6.41 -42.13 2.83
CA ASP A 479 5.62 -41.21 3.65
C ASP A 479 4.56 -40.60 2.75
N ILE A 480 3.64 -41.46 2.37
CA ILE A 480 2.32 -41.04 1.91
C ILE A 480 1.58 -40.61 3.17
N VAL A 481 1.50 -39.31 3.37
CA VAL A 481 0.56 -38.73 4.33
C VAL A 481 -0.85 -39.14 3.88
N LYS A 482 -1.43 -40.06 4.61
CA LYS A 482 -2.83 -40.44 4.48
C LYS A 482 -3.68 -39.21 4.75
N ASP A 483 -4.42 -38.79 3.76
CA ASP A 483 -5.54 -37.85 3.85
C ASP A 483 -6.66 -38.46 4.73
N ASP A 484 -6.54 -38.31 6.05
CA ASP A 484 -7.61 -38.57 6.99
C ASP A 484 -8.32 -37.26 7.36
N ASN A 485 -9.05 -36.68 6.40
CA ASN A 485 -10.16 -35.76 6.66
C ASN A 485 -11.30 -36.01 5.68
N LYS A 486 -11.89 -37.21 5.81
CA LYS A 486 -13.18 -37.56 5.22
C LYS A 486 -14.30 -37.14 6.17
N SER A 487 -14.70 -35.85 6.18
CA SER A 487 -16.01 -35.46 6.72
C SER A 487 -16.49 -34.06 6.27
N LEU A 488 -16.22 -33.67 5.02
CA LEU A 488 -16.96 -32.62 4.30
C LEU A 488 -17.09 -33.03 2.81
N ILE A 489 -17.72 -34.19 2.59
CA ILE A 489 -17.99 -34.71 1.25
C ILE A 489 -19.27 -34.05 0.74
N GLY A 490 -19.11 -33.10 -0.22
CA GLY A 490 -20.25 -32.51 -0.93
C GLY A 490 -19.87 -31.66 -2.14
N LYS A 491 -18.84 -30.82 -2.06
CA LYS A 491 -18.37 -30.03 -3.20
C LYS A 491 -16.84 -30.00 -3.18
N GLY A 492 -16.19 -30.35 -4.29
CA GLY A 492 -14.73 -30.26 -4.43
C GLY A 492 -14.24 -28.82 -4.18
N ILE A 493 -13.01 -28.65 -3.67
CA ILE A 493 -12.39 -27.32 -3.48
C ILE A 493 -12.30 -26.63 -4.84
N LEU A 494 -12.93 -25.46 -4.98
CA LEU A 494 -12.98 -24.65 -6.18
C LEU A 494 -11.72 -23.77 -6.31
N ASN A 495 -11.41 -23.29 -7.51
CA ASN A 495 -10.44 -22.22 -7.70
C ASN A 495 -10.99 -20.87 -7.21
N LYS A 496 -10.17 -19.80 -7.21
CA LYS A 496 -10.59 -18.48 -6.70
C LYS A 496 -11.74 -17.88 -7.52
N GLU A 497 -11.73 -18.05 -8.84
CA GLU A 497 -12.75 -17.53 -9.74
C GLU A 497 -14.09 -18.22 -9.56
N ASP A 498 -14.10 -19.54 -9.50
CA ASP A 498 -15.32 -20.30 -9.29
C ASP A 498 -15.91 -20.04 -7.90
N THR A 499 -15.05 -19.89 -6.89
CA THR A 499 -15.46 -19.51 -5.53
C THR A 499 -16.08 -18.10 -5.51
N LEU A 500 -15.46 -17.12 -6.20
CA LEU A 500 -16.02 -15.80 -6.40
C LEU A 500 -17.41 -15.87 -7.01
N LEU A 501 -17.55 -16.61 -8.10
CA LEU A 501 -18.83 -16.77 -8.80
C LEU A 501 -19.90 -17.43 -7.92
N GLU A 502 -19.54 -18.44 -7.13
CA GLU A 502 -20.47 -19.07 -6.18
C GLU A 502 -20.94 -18.07 -5.11
N ILE A 503 -20.04 -17.26 -4.54
CA ILE A 503 -20.40 -16.21 -3.58
C ILE A 503 -21.39 -15.22 -4.18
N LEU A 504 -21.13 -14.74 -5.40
CA LEU A 504 -22.00 -13.79 -6.10
C LEU A 504 -23.38 -14.39 -6.41
N LYS A 505 -23.44 -15.63 -6.87
CA LYS A 505 -24.69 -16.33 -7.19
C LYS A 505 -25.54 -16.65 -5.95
N ASN A 506 -24.91 -16.90 -4.81
CA ASN A 506 -25.63 -17.18 -3.56
C ASN A 506 -26.34 -15.95 -2.99
N LYS A 507 -26.02 -14.73 -3.47
CA LYS A 507 -26.62 -13.48 -3.01
C LYS A 507 -26.85 -12.52 -4.19
N PRO A 508 -27.83 -12.77 -5.05
CA PRO A 508 -28.07 -11.99 -6.28
C PRO A 508 -28.28 -10.49 -6.05
N ASP A 509 -28.93 -10.13 -4.95
CA ASP A 509 -29.20 -8.73 -4.56
C ASP A 509 -28.03 -8.10 -3.76
N GLY A 510 -26.92 -8.81 -3.62
CA GLY A 510 -25.74 -8.35 -2.90
C GLY A 510 -25.04 -7.21 -3.62
N LYS A 511 -24.42 -6.32 -2.83
CA LYS A 511 -23.55 -5.24 -3.31
C LYS A 511 -22.12 -5.57 -2.91
N PHE A 512 -21.32 -6.00 -3.86
CA PHE A 512 -20.00 -6.57 -3.64
C PHE A 512 -18.87 -5.62 -4.04
N ILE A 513 -17.84 -5.56 -3.22
CA ILE A 513 -16.56 -4.96 -3.58
C ILE A 513 -15.55 -6.08 -3.73
N VAL A 514 -15.02 -6.31 -4.93
CA VAL A 514 -13.93 -7.25 -5.18
C VAL A 514 -12.63 -6.45 -5.16
N PHE A 515 -11.75 -6.78 -4.23
CA PHE A 515 -10.54 -6.05 -3.95
C PHE A 515 -9.28 -6.86 -4.28
N SER A 516 -8.37 -6.26 -5.06
CA SER A 516 -7.09 -6.84 -5.44
C SER A 516 -5.97 -5.78 -5.39
N ARG A 517 -4.75 -6.21 -5.09
CA ARG A 517 -3.56 -5.33 -5.16
C ARG A 517 -3.16 -5.06 -6.61
N VAL A 518 -3.36 -6.04 -7.48
CA VAL A 518 -2.97 -5.98 -8.89
C VAL A 518 -4.15 -5.51 -9.74
N ASP A 519 -3.90 -4.58 -10.66
CA ASP A 519 -4.92 -4.05 -11.60
C ASP A 519 -5.17 -5.02 -12.78
N VAL A 520 -5.45 -6.29 -12.45
CA VAL A 520 -5.70 -7.32 -13.46
C VAL A 520 -6.99 -8.04 -13.12
N PHE A 521 -8.11 -7.45 -13.54
CA PHE A 521 -9.42 -8.08 -13.42
C PHE A 521 -9.87 -8.82 -14.70
N THR A 522 -8.99 -9.02 -15.68
CA THR A 522 -9.35 -9.55 -17.00
C THR A 522 -10.12 -10.87 -16.92
N ASN A 523 -9.67 -11.82 -16.10
CA ASN A 523 -10.35 -13.10 -15.92
C ASN A 523 -11.65 -12.96 -15.14
N ILE A 524 -11.65 -12.13 -14.09
CA ILE A 524 -12.86 -11.82 -13.30
C ILE A 524 -13.91 -11.17 -14.20
N ILE A 525 -13.53 -10.21 -15.02
CA ILE A 525 -14.42 -9.52 -15.98
C ILE A 525 -15.05 -10.52 -16.96
N LYS A 526 -14.26 -11.43 -17.54
CA LYS A 526 -14.78 -12.48 -18.44
C LYS A 526 -15.86 -13.31 -17.75
N ILE A 527 -15.63 -13.71 -16.50
CA ILE A 527 -16.59 -14.52 -15.72
C ILE A 527 -17.84 -13.71 -15.41
N LEU A 528 -17.72 -12.45 -15.01
CA LEU A 528 -18.87 -11.60 -14.72
C LEU A 528 -19.74 -11.38 -15.97
N VAL A 529 -19.11 -11.08 -17.12
CA VAL A 529 -19.79 -10.91 -18.41
C VAL A 529 -20.51 -12.19 -18.83
N SER A 530 -19.83 -13.35 -18.79
CA SER A 530 -20.41 -14.63 -19.21
C SER A 530 -21.58 -15.10 -18.32
N ASN A 531 -21.68 -14.60 -17.09
CA ASN A 531 -22.77 -14.90 -16.16
C ASN A 531 -23.80 -13.77 -16.01
N GLY A 532 -23.71 -12.70 -16.82
CA GLY A 532 -24.68 -11.60 -16.81
C GLY A 532 -24.69 -10.77 -15.52
N ILE A 533 -23.57 -10.75 -14.76
CA ILE A 533 -23.45 -9.99 -13.52
C ILE A 533 -23.02 -8.56 -13.84
N THR A 534 -23.77 -7.57 -13.35
CA THR A 534 -23.46 -6.16 -13.57
C THR A 534 -22.28 -5.71 -12.70
N PHE A 535 -21.29 -5.09 -13.32
CA PHE A 535 -20.08 -4.65 -12.65
C PHE A 535 -19.52 -3.35 -13.23
N ALA A 536 -18.65 -2.68 -12.48
CA ALA A 536 -17.81 -1.62 -12.99
C ALA A 536 -16.45 -1.62 -12.27
N GLU A 537 -15.42 -1.17 -12.98
CA GLU A 537 -14.12 -0.88 -12.38
C GLU A 537 -14.12 0.55 -11.83
N LEU A 538 -13.70 0.70 -10.56
CA LEU A 538 -13.62 2.01 -9.93
C LEU A 538 -12.26 2.65 -10.22
N LYS A 539 -12.10 3.17 -11.43
CA LYS A 539 -10.88 3.82 -11.93
C LYS A 539 -11.21 4.99 -12.86
N GLY A 540 -10.24 5.82 -13.20
CA GLY A 540 -10.38 6.92 -14.16
C GLY A 540 -10.61 8.27 -13.50
N ASN A 541 -11.37 9.16 -14.17
CA ASN A 541 -11.62 10.52 -13.68
C ASN A 541 -12.69 10.55 -12.58
N THR A 542 -12.72 11.65 -11.82
CA THR A 542 -13.62 11.82 -10.67
C THR A 542 -15.10 11.69 -11.06
N SER A 543 -15.50 12.27 -12.21
CA SER A 543 -16.88 12.23 -12.67
C SER A 543 -17.34 10.80 -12.96
N HIS A 544 -16.49 10.01 -13.63
CA HIS A 544 -16.77 8.60 -13.89
C HIS A 544 -16.90 7.80 -12.60
N MET A 545 -15.93 7.96 -11.67
CA MET A 545 -15.97 7.26 -10.38
C MET A 545 -17.23 7.60 -9.56
N MET A 546 -17.66 8.87 -9.57
CA MET A 546 -18.88 9.28 -8.88
C MET A 546 -20.14 8.67 -9.50
N ASN A 547 -20.20 8.54 -10.84
CA ASN A 547 -21.29 7.87 -11.52
C ASN A 547 -21.33 6.37 -11.17
N VAL A 548 -20.18 5.68 -11.20
CA VAL A 548 -20.09 4.26 -10.79
C VAL A 548 -20.58 4.08 -9.37
N LEU A 549 -20.17 4.94 -8.43
CA LEU A 549 -20.63 4.88 -7.04
C LEU A 549 -22.14 5.12 -6.90
N LYS A 550 -22.69 6.05 -7.69
CA LYS A 550 -24.13 6.30 -7.73
C LYS A 550 -24.91 5.10 -8.27
N ASP A 551 -24.45 4.50 -9.36
CA ASP A 551 -25.09 3.34 -9.99
C ASP A 551 -25.01 2.11 -9.07
N PHE A 552 -23.89 1.91 -8.38
CA PHE A 552 -23.75 0.86 -7.38
C PHE A 552 -24.66 1.09 -6.17
N LYS A 553 -24.76 2.34 -5.69
CA LYS A 553 -25.69 2.69 -4.61
C LYS A 553 -27.14 2.38 -4.98
N ASN A 554 -27.52 2.67 -6.21
CA ASN A 554 -28.87 2.47 -6.73
C ASN A 554 -29.17 1.01 -7.13
N GLY A 555 -28.17 0.12 -7.11
CA GLY A 555 -28.33 -1.29 -7.48
C GLY A 555 -28.35 -1.55 -9.00
N ILE A 556 -27.93 -0.57 -9.82
CA ILE A 556 -27.73 -0.77 -11.26
C ILE A 556 -26.49 -1.64 -11.50
N ILE A 557 -25.49 -1.49 -10.64
CA ILE A 557 -24.27 -2.28 -10.61
C ILE A 557 -24.22 -3.07 -9.31
N ASN A 558 -23.94 -4.37 -9.40
CA ASN A 558 -23.88 -5.27 -8.24
C ASN A 558 -22.44 -5.46 -7.74
N VAL A 559 -21.45 -5.31 -8.61
CA VAL A 559 -20.04 -5.57 -8.30
C VAL A 559 -19.17 -4.36 -8.65
N ILE A 560 -18.40 -3.87 -7.69
CA ILE A 560 -17.28 -2.93 -7.92
C ILE A 560 -15.96 -3.68 -7.88
N LEU A 561 -15.15 -3.52 -8.92
CA LEU A 561 -13.76 -3.96 -8.94
C LEU A 561 -12.86 -2.80 -8.49
N LEU A 562 -12.12 -2.99 -7.40
CA LEU A 562 -11.33 -1.96 -6.74
C LEU A 562 -9.90 -2.44 -6.50
N THR A 563 -8.91 -1.62 -6.89
CA THR A 563 -7.49 -1.88 -6.59
C THR A 563 -7.01 -1.05 -5.40
N THR A 564 -5.85 -1.45 -4.81
CA THR A 564 -5.21 -0.70 -3.72
C THR A 564 -4.93 0.75 -4.09
N GLN A 565 -4.54 1.01 -5.33
CA GLN A 565 -4.24 2.34 -5.84
C GLN A 565 -5.43 3.30 -5.69
N TYR A 566 -6.64 2.83 -5.96
CA TYR A 566 -7.86 3.65 -5.86
C TYR A 566 -8.54 3.54 -4.49
N ALA A 567 -8.24 2.50 -3.72
CA ALA A 567 -8.73 2.39 -2.33
C ALA A 567 -8.18 3.49 -1.41
N GLY A 568 -7.01 4.05 -1.71
CA GLY A 568 -6.42 5.18 -1.00
C GLY A 568 -7.27 6.46 -1.05
N TYR A 569 -8.14 6.63 -2.03
CA TYR A 569 -8.90 7.88 -2.25
C TYR A 569 -10.08 8.16 -1.30
N GLY A 570 -10.12 7.59 -0.11
CA GLY A 570 -11.10 7.95 0.93
C GLY A 570 -12.58 7.75 0.58
N ILE A 571 -12.88 6.97 -0.44
CA ILE A 571 -14.23 6.72 -0.98
C ILE A 571 -15.13 6.10 0.10
N ASP A 572 -16.38 6.55 0.20
CA ASP A 572 -17.39 6.00 1.11
C ASP A 572 -18.32 5.05 0.36
N ILE A 573 -18.28 3.76 0.73
CA ILE A 573 -19.10 2.68 0.15
C ILE A 573 -19.81 1.90 1.27
N ASN A 574 -20.36 2.61 2.26
CA ASN A 574 -21.01 2.00 3.43
C ASN A 574 -22.28 1.18 3.12
N TYR A 575 -22.77 1.26 1.89
CA TYR A 575 -23.90 0.49 1.37
C TYR A 575 -23.50 -0.84 0.72
N ALA A 576 -22.21 -1.15 0.60
CA ALA A 576 -21.76 -2.48 0.17
C ALA A 576 -22.17 -3.53 1.22
N THR A 577 -22.67 -4.66 0.80
CA THR A 577 -23.07 -5.76 1.69
C THR A 577 -21.90 -6.68 2.00
N ASP A 578 -21.02 -6.85 1.03
CA ASP A 578 -19.92 -7.81 1.06
C ASP A 578 -18.63 -7.19 0.49
N VAL A 579 -17.48 -7.59 1.05
CA VAL A 579 -16.16 -7.29 0.52
C VAL A 579 -15.45 -8.62 0.25
N ILE A 580 -14.98 -8.82 -0.96
CA ILE A 580 -14.24 -10.01 -1.36
C ILE A 580 -12.78 -9.65 -1.53
N ILE A 581 -11.93 -10.17 -0.67
CA ILE A 581 -10.48 -10.06 -0.71
C ILE A 581 -9.96 -11.19 -1.57
N PHE A 582 -9.53 -10.87 -2.79
CA PHE A 582 -9.20 -11.89 -3.80
C PHE A 582 -7.88 -12.62 -3.53
N HIS A 583 -6.96 -12.02 -2.77
CA HIS A 583 -5.72 -12.64 -2.31
C HIS A 583 -5.22 -11.99 -1.02
N SER A 584 -4.27 -12.63 -0.32
CA SER A 584 -3.72 -12.12 0.94
C SER A 584 -3.09 -10.73 0.78
N MET A 585 -3.50 -9.78 1.63
CA MET A 585 -3.04 -8.38 1.63
C MET A 585 -3.13 -7.83 3.05
N ALA A 586 -2.10 -8.03 3.87
CA ALA A 586 -2.16 -7.72 5.30
C ALA A 586 -2.52 -6.24 5.60
N VAL A 587 -1.85 -5.28 4.99
CA VAL A 587 -2.06 -3.84 5.24
C VAL A 587 -3.22 -3.28 4.40
N ASP A 588 -3.28 -3.64 3.12
CA ASP A 588 -4.24 -3.08 2.18
C ASP A 588 -5.68 -3.57 2.44
N LYS A 589 -5.84 -4.77 3.06
CA LYS A 589 -7.12 -5.31 3.50
C LYS A 589 -7.88 -4.34 4.42
N GLN A 590 -7.18 -3.71 5.36
CA GLN A 590 -7.78 -2.76 6.29
C GLN A 590 -8.32 -1.51 5.58
N GLN A 591 -7.64 -1.06 4.53
CA GLN A 591 -8.12 0.05 3.71
C GLN A 591 -9.41 -0.33 2.96
N ALA A 592 -9.43 -1.51 2.30
CA ALA A 592 -10.60 -1.99 1.59
C ALA A 592 -11.83 -2.11 2.51
N ILE A 593 -11.65 -2.76 3.65
CA ILE A 593 -12.70 -2.92 4.68
C ILE A 593 -13.17 -1.55 5.18
N GLY A 594 -12.24 -0.62 5.46
CA GLY A 594 -12.54 0.72 5.94
C GLY A 594 -13.32 1.61 4.95
N ARG A 595 -13.43 1.22 3.66
CA ARG A 595 -14.31 1.88 2.69
C ARG A 595 -15.77 1.47 2.85
N ALA A 596 -16.01 0.22 3.24
CA ALA A 596 -17.34 -0.34 3.46
C ALA A 596 -17.80 -0.22 4.92
N GLN A 597 -16.90 -0.40 5.88
CA GLN A 597 -17.18 -0.32 7.33
C GLN A 597 -17.10 1.12 7.82
N ARG A 598 -18.19 1.85 7.68
CA ARG A 598 -18.28 3.27 8.02
C ARG A 598 -19.52 3.62 8.82
N VAL A 599 -19.47 4.79 9.44
CA VAL A 599 -20.60 5.37 10.15
C VAL A 599 -21.82 5.49 9.25
N GLY A 600 -22.99 5.10 9.76
CA GLY A 600 -24.24 5.04 8.99
C GLY A 600 -24.56 3.68 8.41
N ARG A 601 -23.67 2.68 8.59
CA ARG A 601 -23.98 1.30 8.26
C ARG A 601 -24.97 0.69 9.26
N THR A 602 -25.98 0.01 8.75
CA THR A 602 -27.04 -0.61 9.56
C THR A 602 -26.92 -2.13 9.67
N ASN A 603 -26.31 -2.77 8.67
CA ASN A 603 -26.17 -4.23 8.56
C ASN A 603 -24.72 -4.67 8.75
N ASN A 604 -24.48 -5.91 9.16
CA ASN A 604 -23.15 -6.50 9.22
C ASN A 604 -22.46 -6.45 7.86
N LEU A 605 -21.16 -6.20 7.86
CA LEU A 605 -20.32 -6.35 6.68
C LEU A 605 -19.78 -7.77 6.65
N ILE A 606 -19.98 -8.46 5.54
CA ILE A 606 -19.40 -9.78 5.31
C ILE A 606 -18.11 -9.59 4.52
N VAL A 607 -17.02 -10.15 5.02
CA VAL A 607 -15.71 -10.13 4.35
C VAL A 607 -15.33 -11.54 3.96
N HIS A 608 -15.24 -11.80 2.67
CA HIS A 608 -14.84 -13.08 2.12
C HIS A 608 -13.36 -13.02 1.75
N ASN A 609 -12.53 -13.83 2.38
CA ASN A 609 -11.11 -13.96 2.10
C ASN A 609 -10.90 -15.19 1.22
N LEU A 610 -10.52 -15.00 -0.05
CA LEU A 610 -10.17 -16.11 -0.95
C LEU A 610 -8.68 -16.43 -0.77
N CYS A 611 -8.37 -17.58 -0.21
CA CYS A 611 -7.01 -17.94 0.19
C CYS A 611 -6.58 -19.25 -0.45
N PHE A 612 -5.35 -19.30 -0.96
CA PHE A 612 -4.65 -20.56 -1.11
C PHE A 612 -4.14 -21.05 0.26
N GLU A 613 -3.81 -22.33 0.36
CA GLU A 613 -3.37 -22.95 1.60
C GLU A 613 -2.23 -22.17 2.31
N HIS A 614 -1.20 -21.75 1.58
CA HIS A 614 -0.08 -20.98 2.14
C HIS A 614 -0.46 -19.57 2.58
N GLU A 615 -1.43 -18.91 1.92
CA GLU A 615 -1.95 -17.61 2.33
C GLU A 615 -2.71 -17.71 3.66
N LEU A 616 -3.40 -18.83 3.89
CA LEU A 616 -4.11 -19.10 5.14
C LEU A 616 -3.13 -19.33 6.31
N GLU A 617 -2.02 -20.02 6.07
CA GLU A 617 -0.95 -20.21 7.05
C GLU A 617 -0.33 -18.88 7.49
N GLU A 618 -0.09 -17.95 6.55
CA GLU A 618 0.40 -16.60 6.84
C GLU A 618 -0.59 -15.80 7.71
N TYR A 619 -1.90 -15.91 7.46
CA TYR A 619 -2.91 -15.29 8.32
C TYR A 619 -2.88 -15.81 9.75
N ASN A 620 -2.73 -17.11 9.94
CA ASN A 620 -2.70 -17.74 11.25
C ASN A 620 -1.42 -17.36 12.04
N ASN A 621 -0.27 -17.31 11.36
CA ASN A 621 1.00 -16.93 11.97
C ASN A 621 1.02 -15.44 12.37
N ASN A 622 0.44 -14.55 11.56
CA ASN A 622 0.36 -13.13 11.87
C ASN A 622 -0.63 -12.83 13.03
N GLN A 623 -1.64 -13.66 13.26
CA GLN A 623 -2.50 -13.53 14.46
C GLN A 623 -1.80 -13.98 15.75
N ALA A 624 -0.87 -14.92 15.67
CA ALA A 624 -0.11 -15.39 16.83
C ALA A 624 0.95 -14.37 17.32
N VAL A 625 1.32 -13.38 16.51
CA VAL A 625 2.30 -12.33 16.86
C VAL A 625 1.63 -11.09 17.50
N VAL A 626 0.31 -11.02 17.52
CA VAL A 626 -0.49 -9.86 18.02
C VAL A 626 -1.12 -10.16 19.41
N ILE A 627 -0.68 -11.22 20.09
CA ILE A 627 -1.06 -11.50 21.49
C ILE A 627 0.03 -11.03 22.44
#